data_516b556deffd24cb618d39e1fb425336
#
_entry.id   516b556deffd24cb618d39e1fb425336
#
_cell.length_a   1.000
_cell.length_b   1.000
_cell.length_c   1.000
_cell.angle_alpha   90.00
_cell.angle_beta   90.00
_cell.angle_gamma   90.00
#
_symmetry.space_group_name_H-M   'P 1'
#
loop_
_entity.id
_entity.type
_entity.pdbx_description
1 polymer ?
#
loop_
_entity_poly.entity_id
_entity_poly.type
_entity_poly.pdbx_seq_one_letter_code
_entity_poly.pdbx_strand_id
1 'polypeptide(L)'
;MSDGRSLVYLVTGGCGFLGRHLLGVTLEKEKRVCEIRLFDKVVDPRLTEQSTGTENVIQACVELGVQYLVYTSSMEVVGPNVKGDPFIRGNEETPYNIAHAMPYPRSKAEAERIVVRANGTEVSGGKTLHTCSLRPTGIYGEEHQLMKDFYDKSVQAGGRLILGVPKNTEHGRVYAGNVAWMHLLAARGLMEEPQTVGGQAYFCYDDSPYKSYEDFNLQFLSAFGFSQVHIPLVALWFLAVLNDVLRWVLRPVWQWAPLLNRYTLAVACTSFTVSSDKARRHFRYTPLFSWEECRARTQAWVDTFPGLGAKKDS
;
A
#
# COMPACT_ATOMS: atom_id res chain seq x y z
N MET A 1 25.99 23.07 5.40
CA MET A 1 26.26 23.42 3.98
C MET A 1 25.59 22.35 3.16
N SER A 2 24.53 22.64 2.40
CA SER A 2 23.86 21.68 1.53
C SER A 2 24.84 21.34 0.40
N ASP A 3 25.23 20.06 0.34
CA ASP A 3 26.00 19.53 -0.78
C ASP A 3 25.20 19.80 -2.07
N GLY A 4 25.77 20.62 -2.96
CA GLY A 4 25.09 21.10 -4.18
C GLY A 4 24.92 20.04 -5.27
N ARG A 5 24.81 18.76 -4.90
CA ARG A 5 24.58 17.67 -5.85
C ARG A 5 23.14 17.71 -6.37
N SER A 6 23.03 17.79 -7.68
CA SER A 6 21.77 17.60 -8.38
C SER A 6 21.32 16.14 -8.28
N LEU A 7 20.07 15.90 -7.89
CA LEU A 7 19.51 14.56 -7.74
C LEU A 7 18.63 14.17 -8.93
N VAL A 8 18.80 12.95 -9.40
CA VAL A 8 17.94 12.33 -10.39
C VAL A 8 17.14 11.22 -9.69
N TYR A 9 15.84 11.26 -9.78
CA TYR A 9 14.95 10.21 -9.26
C TYR A 9 14.39 9.38 -10.41
N LEU A 10 14.43 8.05 -10.27
CA LEU A 10 13.69 7.12 -11.12
C LEU A 10 12.54 6.54 -10.31
N VAL A 11 11.30 6.72 -10.76
CA VAL A 11 10.09 6.20 -10.13
C VAL A 11 9.49 5.12 -11.00
N THR A 12 9.54 3.87 -10.55
CA THR A 12 8.86 2.76 -11.21
C THR A 12 7.41 2.69 -10.76
N GLY A 13 6.46 2.47 -11.69
CA GLY A 13 5.02 2.58 -11.40
C GLY A 13 4.58 4.04 -11.21
N GLY A 14 5.31 4.99 -11.79
CA GLY A 14 5.11 6.43 -11.60
C GLY A 14 3.76 6.97 -12.07
N CYS A 15 3.09 6.30 -12.99
CA CYS A 15 1.75 6.67 -13.49
C CYS A 15 0.62 6.09 -12.65
N GLY A 16 0.92 5.19 -11.70
CA GLY A 16 -0.06 4.60 -10.79
C GLY A 16 -0.49 5.54 -9.67
N PHE A 17 -1.44 5.08 -8.85
CA PHE A 17 -2.01 5.83 -7.74
C PHE A 17 -0.94 6.44 -6.82
N LEU A 18 -0.10 5.61 -6.20
CA LEU A 18 0.96 6.08 -5.29
C LEU A 18 2.05 6.87 -6.04
N GLY A 19 2.38 6.47 -7.28
CA GLY A 19 3.40 7.11 -8.09
C GLY A 19 3.11 8.58 -8.36
N ARG A 20 1.86 8.95 -8.62
CA ARG A 20 1.43 10.34 -8.83
C ARG A 20 1.59 11.19 -7.56
N HIS A 21 1.22 10.65 -6.40
CA HIS A 21 1.46 11.33 -5.12
C HIS A 21 2.96 11.48 -4.84
N LEU A 22 3.76 10.46 -5.13
CA LEU A 22 5.22 10.52 -4.97
C LEU A 22 5.84 11.58 -5.88
N LEU A 23 5.41 11.66 -7.15
CA LEU A 23 5.84 12.70 -8.07
C LEU A 23 5.52 14.10 -7.53
N GLY A 24 4.26 14.33 -7.13
CA GLY A 24 3.82 15.63 -6.59
C GLY A 24 4.62 16.06 -5.35
N VAL A 25 4.75 15.18 -4.38
CA VAL A 25 5.52 15.47 -3.14
C VAL A 25 7.00 15.69 -3.44
N THR A 26 7.60 14.91 -4.33
CA THR A 26 9.02 15.07 -4.68
C THR A 26 9.29 16.41 -5.36
N LEU A 27 8.44 16.81 -6.31
CA LEU A 27 8.56 18.11 -6.98
C LEU A 27 8.41 19.29 -6.03
N GLU A 28 7.53 19.17 -5.05
CA GLU A 28 7.26 20.23 -4.07
C GLU A 28 8.38 20.32 -3.00
N LYS A 29 8.81 19.17 -2.46
CA LYS A 29 9.61 19.12 -1.23
C LYS A 29 11.12 18.83 -1.45
N GLU A 30 11.54 18.34 -2.62
CA GLU A 30 12.96 18.08 -2.89
C GLU A 30 13.56 19.15 -3.80
N LYS A 31 14.24 20.11 -3.18
CA LYS A 31 14.83 21.24 -3.92
C LYS A 31 16.09 20.90 -4.72
N ARG A 32 16.72 19.75 -4.43
CA ARG A 32 17.92 19.27 -5.13
C ARG A 32 17.59 18.45 -6.38
N VAL A 33 16.32 18.15 -6.64
CA VAL A 33 15.91 17.39 -7.81
C VAL A 33 16.12 18.22 -9.08
N CYS A 34 16.86 17.66 -10.02
CA CYS A 34 17.02 18.22 -11.35
C CYS A 34 16.27 17.44 -12.43
N GLU A 35 15.98 16.18 -12.17
CA GLU A 35 15.27 15.31 -13.12
C GLU A 35 14.48 14.23 -12.36
N ILE A 36 13.26 13.95 -12.81
CA ILE A 36 12.49 12.78 -12.41
C ILE A 36 12.18 11.97 -13.65
N ARG A 37 12.62 10.72 -13.66
CA ARG A 37 12.31 9.73 -14.71
C ARG A 37 11.19 8.84 -14.21
N LEU A 38 10.13 8.71 -15.01
CA LEU A 38 9.03 7.81 -14.74
C LEU A 38 9.18 6.56 -15.61
N PHE A 39 9.16 5.41 -14.97
CA PHE A 39 9.10 4.14 -15.67
C PHE A 39 7.81 3.43 -15.27
N ASP A 40 6.95 3.17 -16.24
CA ASP A 40 5.71 2.44 -16.03
C ASP A 40 5.56 1.35 -17.07
N LYS A 41 4.83 0.29 -16.72
CA LYS A 41 4.67 -0.88 -17.57
C LYS A 41 3.23 -0.98 -18.04
N VAL A 42 3.02 -1.01 -19.36
CA VAL A 42 1.85 -1.69 -19.92
C VAL A 42 2.09 -3.18 -19.67
N VAL A 43 1.41 -3.72 -18.66
CA VAL A 43 1.67 -5.08 -18.16
C VAL A 43 1.31 -6.11 -19.22
N ASP A 44 2.26 -6.95 -19.62
CA ASP A 44 1.96 -8.25 -20.21
C ASP A 44 1.37 -9.13 -19.09
N PRO A 45 0.10 -9.60 -19.21
CA PRO A 45 -0.55 -10.41 -18.15
C PRO A 45 0.17 -11.72 -17.86
N ARG A 46 1.12 -12.15 -18.71
CA ARG A 46 1.91 -13.37 -18.58
C ARG A 46 3.13 -13.23 -17.66
N LEU A 47 3.51 -12.03 -17.27
CA LEU A 47 4.65 -11.78 -16.37
C LEU A 47 4.15 -11.65 -14.92
N THR A 48 3.95 -12.77 -14.23
CA THR A 48 3.32 -12.84 -12.91
C THR A 48 4.29 -12.89 -11.71
N GLU A 49 5.60 -12.82 -11.93
CA GLU A 49 6.57 -12.94 -10.83
C GLU A 49 7.16 -11.58 -10.44
N GLN A 50 6.64 -11.01 -9.34
CA GLN A 50 7.17 -9.75 -8.77
C GLN A 50 8.62 -9.89 -8.28
N SER A 51 9.05 -11.08 -7.89
CA SER A 51 10.43 -11.37 -7.48
C SER A 51 11.40 -11.13 -8.63
N THR A 52 11.12 -11.69 -9.81
CA THR A 52 11.95 -11.50 -11.01
C THR A 52 12.07 -10.01 -11.40
N GLY A 53 10.95 -9.26 -11.30
CA GLY A 53 10.97 -7.82 -11.54
C GLY A 53 11.85 -7.07 -10.55
N THR A 54 11.86 -7.45 -9.28
CA THR A 54 12.69 -6.84 -8.25
C THR A 54 14.17 -7.14 -8.45
N GLU A 55 14.52 -8.38 -8.78
CA GLU A 55 15.89 -8.77 -9.12
C GLU A 55 16.43 -7.99 -10.31
N ASN A 56 15.63 -7.82 -11.37
CA ASN A 56 15.98 -7.03 -12.53
C ASN A 56 16.26 -5.55 -12.18
N VAL A 57 15.45 -4.95 -11.28
CA VAL A 57 15.69 -3.58 -10.82
C VAL A 57 17.00 -3.48 -10.04
N ILE A 58 17.28 -4.43 -9.15
CA ILE A 58 18.55 -4.46 -8.38
C ILE A 58 19.74 -4.64 -9.33
N GLN A 59 19.65 -5.56 -10.29
CA GLN A 59 20.69 -5.76 -11.29
C GLN A 59 20.96 -4.49 -12.09
N ALA A 60 19.90 -3.79 -12.52
CA ALA A 60 20.05 -2.49 -13.18
C ALA A 60 20.69 -1.44 -12.27
N CYS A 61 20.38 -1.41 -10.98
CA CYS A 61 21.04 -0.53 -10.01
C CYS A 61 22.55 -0.83 -9.95
N VAL A 62 22.93 -2.11 -9.90
CA VAL A 62 24.33 -2.55 -9.86
C VAL A 62 25.08 -2.13 -11.13
N GLU A 63 24.52 -2.43 -12.30
CA GLU A 63 25.14 -2.15 -13.59
C GLU A 63 25.25 -0.66 -13.90
N LEU A 64 24.26 0.14 -13.51
CA LEU A 64 24.21 1.58 -13.81
C LEU A 64 24.75 2.48 -12.69
N GLY A 65 25.27 1.91 -11.61
CA GLY A 65 25.87 2.67 -10.51
C GLY A 65 24.86 3.43 -9.64
N VAL A 66 23.60 2.96 -9.57
CA VAL A 66 22.57 3.55 -8.69
C VAL A 66 22.88 3.18 -7.24
N GLN A 67 23.00 4.19 -6.36
CA GLN A 67 23.45 4.00 -4.99
C GLN A 67 22.29 3.85 -3.97
N TYR A 68 21.09 4.29 -4.29
CA TYR A 68 19.99 4.35 -3.33
C TYR A 68 18.72 3.76 -3.92
N LEU A 69 18.12 2.80 -3.22
CA LEU A 69 16.88 2.15 -3.63
C LEU A 69 15.88 2.11 -2.45
N VAL A 70 14.73 2.75 -2.62
CA VAL A 70 13.59 2.64 -1.70
C VAL A 70 12.54 1.76 -2.33
N TYR A 71 12.17 0.67 -1.67
CA TYR A 71 11.19 -0.29 -2.15
C TYR A 71 9.84 -0.12 -1.44
N THR A 72 8.76 -0.02 -2.20
CA THR A 72 7.40 -0.04 -1.66
C THR A 72 6.95 -1.48 -1.46
N SER A 73 7.01 -1.96 -0.24
CA SER A 73 6.49 -3.24 0.22
C SER A 73 5.00 -3.12 0.63
N SER A 74 4.57 -3.86 1.62
CA SER A 74 3.22 -3.82 2.20
C SER A 74 3.25 -4.29 3.65
N MET A 75 2.34 -3.83 4.49
CA MET A 75 2.12 -4.42 5.82
C MET A 75 1.79 -5.92 5.74
N GLU A 76 1.22 -6.39 4.62
CA GLU A 76 0.83 -7.79 4.42
C GLU A 76 2.03 -8.75 4.37
N VAL A 77 3.27 -8.26 4.27
CA VAL A 77 4.47 -9.11 4.44
C VAL A 77 4.61 -9.64 5.86
N VAL A 78 3.97 -8.99 6.83
CA VAL A 78 3.88 -9.43 8.23
C VAL A 78 2.53 -10.07 8.54
N GLY A 79 1.44 -9.60 7.98
CA GLY A 79 0.11 -10.13 8.23
C GLY A 79 -0.99 -9.20 7.69
N PRO A 80 -2.24 -9.34 8.07
CA PRO A 80 -2.83 -10.27 9.05
C PRO A 80 -2.72 -11.74 8.67
N ASN A 81 -2.67 -12.62 9.68
CA ASN A 81 -2.62 -14.06 9.45
C ASN A 81 -4.03 -14.68 9.38
N VAL A 82 -4.11 -15.89 8.84
CA VAL A 82 -5.38 -16.60 8.65
C VAL A 82 -6.04 -17.07 9.95
N LYS A 83 -5.33 -17.03 11.08
CA LYS A 83 -5.86 -17.39 12.39
C LYS A 83 -6.68 -16.26 13.03
N GLY A 84 -6.52 -15.04 12.51
CA GLY A 84 -7.16 -13.86 13.08
C GLY A 84 -6.49 -13.35 14.36
N ASP A 85 -5.23 -13.69 14.58
CA ASP A 85 -4.47 -13.15 15.72
C ASP A 85 -4.31 -11.63 15.53
N PRO A 86 -4.69 -10.80 16.51
CA PRO A 86 -4.59 -9.35 16.37
C PRO A 86 -3.13 -8.90 16.42
N PHE A 87 -2.83 -7.84 15.65
CA PHE A 87 -1.55 -7.13 15.68
C PHE A 87 -1.83 -5.67 16.03
N ILE A 88 -1.66 -5.33 17.31
CA ILE A 88 -2.09 -4.02 17.83
C ILE A 88 -0.89 -3.13 18.10
N ARG A 89 -0.82 -2.00 17.37
CA ARG A 89 0.27 -1.01 17.49
C ARG A 89 1.66 -1.65 17.40
N GLY A 90 1.75 -2.76 16.62
CA GLY A 90 3.00 -3.48 16.47
C GLY A 90 4.06 -2.68 15.71
N ASN A 91 5.31 -3.00 15.93
CA ASN A 91 6.45 -2.46 15.21
C ASN A 91 7.16 -3.57 14.40
N GLU A 92 8.24 -3.24 13.74
CA GLU A 92 8.99 -4.14 12.85
C GLU A 92 9.62 -5.34 13.58
N GLU A 93 9.76 -5.26 14.91
CA GLU A 93 10.35 -6.28 15.77
C GLU A 93 9.29 -7.11 16.51
N THR A 94 8.02 -6.70 16.44
CA THR A 94 6.92 -7.39 17.13
C THR A 94 6.76 -8.81 16.57
N PRO A 95 6.90 -9.86 17.40
CA PRO A 95 6.72 -11.23 16.96
C PRO A 95 5.30 -11.48 16.46
N TYR A 96 5.18 -12.04 15.26
CA TYR A 96 3.90 -12.38 14.68
C TYR A 96 4.03 -13.63 13.81
N ASN A 97 3.12 -14.58 14.00
CA ASN A 97 3.17 -15.85 13.27
C ASN A 97 2.57 -15.67 11.87
N ILE A 98 3.44 -15.49 10.89
CA ILE A 98 3.08 -15.22 9.51
C ILE A 98 2.78 -16.52 8.77
N ALA A 99 1.66 -16.55 8.04
CA ALA A 99 1.37 -17.58 7.06
C ALA A 99 0.97 -16.91 5.74
N HIS A 100 1.88 -16.83 4.79
CA HIS A 100 1.63 -16.27 3.46
C HIS A 100 0.80 -17.25 2.60
N ALA A 101 -0.50 -17.34 2.91
CA ALA A 101 -1.42 -18.23 2.19
C ALA A 101 -1.79 -17.73 0.78
N MET A 102 -1.62 -16.42 0.52
CA MET A 102 -1.96 -15.80 -0.76
C MET A 102 -0.72 -15.43 -1.57
N PRO A 103 -0.81 -15.42 -2.92
CA PRO A 103 0.31 -15.07 -3.80
C PRO A 103 0.85 -13.65 -3.53
N TYR A 104 -0.02 -12.66 -3.32
CA TYR A 104 0.38 -11.26 -3.16
C TYR A 104 1.29 -11.03 -1.93
N PRO A 105 0.89 -11.34 -0.68
CA PRO A 105 1.78 -11.15 0.46
C PRO A 105 3.06 -11.99 0.36
N ARG A 106 2.99 -13.18 -0.23
CA ARG A 106 4.17 -14.03 -0.45
C ARG A 106 5.16 -13.39 -1.42
N SER A 107 4.68 -12.89 -2.58
CA SER A 107 5.54 -12.23 -3.56
C SER A 107 6.15 -10.93 -3.02
N LYS A 108 5.36 -10.15 -2.25
CA LYS A 108 5.86 -8.94 -1.59
C LYS A 108 6.93 -9.25 -0.54
N ALA A 109 6.74 -10.29 0.28
CA ALA A 109 7.72 -10.72 1.28
C ALA A 109 9.02 -11.22 0.64
N GLU A 110 8.95 -11.95 -0.46
CA GLU A 110 10.14 -12.39 -1.20
C GLU A 110 10.89 -11.21 -1.81
N ALA A 111 10.18 -10.31 -2.50
CA ALA A 111 10.76 -9.11 -3.08
C ALA A 111 11.42 -8.21 -2.01
N GLU A 112 10.76 -8.01 -0.86
CA GLU A 112 11.34 -7.25 0.26
C GLU A 112 12.63 -7.90 0.77
N ARG A 113 12.64 -9.22 0.91
CA ARG A 113 13.82 -9.98 1.35
C ARG A 113 14.99 -9.80 0.39
N ILE A 114 14.73 -9.82 -0.92
CA ILE A 114 15.72 -9.58 -1.97
C ILE A 114 16.28 -8.16 -1.86
N VAL A 115 15.41 -7.14 -1.72
CA VAL A 115 15.83 -5.73 -1.56
C VAL A 115 16.69 -5.53 -0.32
N VAL A 116 16.27 -6.04 0.83
CA VAL A 116 17.00 -5.90 2.09
C VAL A 116 18.37 -6.58 2.01
N ARG A 117 18.47 -7.75 1.39
CA ARG A 117 19.75 -8.48 1.18
C ARG A 117 20.68 -7.76 0.21
N ALA A 118 20.17 -7.00 -0.74
CA ALA A 118 20.98 -6.25 -1.70
C ALA A 118 21.67 -5.03 -1.08
N ASN A 119 21.32 -4.68 0.16
CA ASN A 119 22.03 -3.59 0.85
C ASN A 119 23.50 -3.92 1.07
N GLY A 120 24.39 -2.99 0.74
CA GLY A 120 25.84 -3.18 0.84
C GLY A 120 26.50 -3.76 -0.42
N THR A 121 25.73 -4.09 -1.47
CA THR A 121 26.29 -4.58 -2.75
C THR A 121 27.11 -3.48 -3.43
N GLU A 122 28.27 -3.84 -3.97
CA GLU A 122 29.06 -2.93 -4.80
C GLU A 122 28.35 -2.69 -6.13
N VAL A 123 28.32 -1.43 -6.57
CA VAL A 123 27.74 -1.01 -7.85
C VAL A 123 28.83 -0.48 -8.78
N SER A 124 28.49 -0.36 -10.06
CA SER A 124 29.40 0.19 -11.07
C SER A 124 29.98 1.54 -10.61
N GLY A 125 31.28 1.71 -10.75
CA GLY A 125 32.01 2.87 -10.28
C GLY A 125 32.53 2.76 -8.84
N GLY A 126 32.55 1.56 -8.24
CA GLY A 126 33.13 1.28 -6.91
C GLY A 126 32.35 1.89 -5.74
N LYS A 127 31.06 2.18 -5.94
CA LYS A 127 30.18 2.70 -4.90
C LYS A 127 29.31 1.58 -4.32
N THR A 128 28.56 1.88 -3.27
CA THR A 128 27.73 0.92 -2.55
C THR A 128 26.25 1.21 -2.78
N LEU A 129 25.45 0.16 -3.01
CA LEU A 129 24.01 0.21 -3.03
C LEU A 129 23.46 0.20 -1.61
N HIS A 130 22.70 1.21 -1.24
CA HIS A 130 21.95 1.29 0.01
C HIS A 130 20.47 1.13 -0.28
N THR A 131 19.82 0.18 0.40
CA THR A 131 18.41 -0.13 0.15
C THR A 131 17.60 -0.05 1.44
N CYS A 132 16.33 0.31 1.34
CA CYS A 132 15.38 0.10 2.42
C CYS A 132 13.99 -0.23 1.87
N SER A 133 13.14 -0.76 2.75
CA SER A 133 11.78 -1.15 2.42
C SER A 133 10.77 -0.37 3.25
N LEU A 134 9.69 0.09 2.61
CA LEU A 134 8.57 0.73 3.28
C LEU A 134 7.35 -0.18 3.20
N ARG A 135 6.68 -0.40 4.35
CA ARG A 135 5.50 -1.27 4.53
C ARG A 135 4.25 -0.43 4.80
N PRO A 136 3.62 0.16 3.78
CA PRO A 136 2.39 0.91 3.98
C PRO A 136 1.28 0.02 4.55
N THR A 137 0.47 0.59 5.43
CA THR A 137 -0.85 0.09 5.78
C THR A 137 -1.82 0.31 4.62
N GLY A 138 -3.12 0.15 4.83
CA GLY A 138 -4.09 0.38 3.76
C GLY A 138 -4.02 1.83 3.24
N ILE A 139 -3.42 2.03 2.06
CA ILE A 139 -3.27 3.36 1.46
C ILE A 139 -4.63 3.89 1.01
N TYR A 140 -4.90 5.16 1.25
CA TYR A 140 -6.07 5.88 0.77
C TYR A 140 -5.69 7.28 0.26
N GLY A 141 -6.62 7.96 -0.39
CA GLY A 141 -6.42 9.31 -0.93
C GLY A 141 -7.13 9.49 -2.26
N GLU A 142 -6.86 10.58 -2.95
CA GLU A 142 -7.40 10.91 -4.25
C GLU A 142 -6.98 9.84 -5.28
N GLU A 143 -7.90 9.44 -6.14
CA GLU A 143 -7.72 8.41 -7.16
C GLU A 143 -7.56 6.96 -6.61
N HIS A 144 -7.96 6.70 -5.37
CA HIS A 144 -7.92 5.37 -4.78
C HIS A 144 -8.96 4.45 -5.41
N GLN A 145 -8.53 3.53 -6.28
CA GLN A 145 -9.42 2.69 -7.08
C GLN A 145 -10.40 1.86 -6.23
N LEU A 146 -9.95 1.28 -5.12
CA LEU A 146 -10.85 0.48 -4.26
C LEU A 146 -11.98 1.31 -3.64
N MET A 147 -11.76 2.60 -3.35
CA MET A 147 -12.82 3.50 -2.89
C MET A 147 -13.84 3.73 -4.00
N LYS A 148 -13.36 3.95 -5.22
CA LYS A 148 -14.20 4.10 -6.40
C LYS A 148 -15.00 2.83 -6.69
N ASP A 149 -14.37 1.66 -6.63
CA ASP A 149 -15.02 0.37 -6.81
C ASP A 149 -16.11 0.11 -5.76
N PHE A 150 -15.86 0.53 -4.51
CA PHE A 150 -16.83 0.41 -3.42
C PHE A 150 -18.06 1.29 -3.67
N TYR A 151 -17.84 2.53 -4.13
CA TYR A 151 -18.90 3.42 -4.58
C TYR A 151 -19.67 2.81 -5.78
N ASP A 152 -18.98 2.40 -6.84
CA ASP A 152 -19.61 1.89 -8.08
C ASP A 152 -20.46 0.64 -7.81
N LYS A 153 -19.99 -0.28 -6.97
CA LYS A 153 -20.76 -1.46 -6.56
C LYS A 153 -22.00 -1.08 -5.77
N SER A 154 -21.93 -0.05 -4.93
CA SER A 154 -23.07 0.44 -4.17
C SER A 154 -24.15 1.05 -5.08
N VAL A 155 -23.72 1.81 -6.09
CA VAL A 155 -24.62 2.35 -7.14
C VAL A 155 -25.27 1.20 -7.93
N GLN A 156 -24.49 0.21 -8.38
CA GLN A 156 -24.98 -0.96 -9.11
C GLN A 156 -25.98 -1.80 -8.26
N ALA A 157 -25.79 -1.83 -6.95
CA ALA A 157 -26.71 -2.48 -6.01
C ALA A 157 -27.95 -1.65 -5.68
N GLY A 158 -28.27 -0.62 -6.46
CA GLY A 158 -29.42 0.25 -6.26
C GLY A 158 -29.33 1.14 -5.02
N GLY A 159 -28.13 1.64 -4.72
CA GLY A 159 -27.87 2.50 -3.56
C GLY A 159 -27.71 1.73 -2.25
N ARG A 160 -27.30 0.46 -2.31
CA ARG A 160 -27.12 -0.39 -1.14
C ARG A 160 -25.64 -0.65 -0.89
N LEU A 161 -25.18 -0.31 0.31
CA LEU A 161 -23.85 -0.66 0.82
C LEU A 161 -23.94 -1.97 1.59
N ILE A 162 -23.23 -2.98 1.10
CA ILE A 162 -23.15 -4.29 1.79
C ILE A 162 -22.00 -4.22 2.77
N LEU A 163 -22.29 -4.43 4.06
CA LEU A 163 -21.38 -4.38 5.17
C LEU A 163 -21.41 -5.72 5.93
N GLY A 164 -20.28 -6.12 6.49
CA GLY A 164 -20.21 -7.39 7.24
C GLY A 164 -18.96 -7.52 8.10
N VAL A 165 -18.05 -6.54 8.05
CA VAL A 165 -16.87 -6.51 8.93
C VAL A 165 -17.29 -6.05 10.34
N PRO A 166 -16.80 -6.70 11.41
CA PRO A 166 -17.10 -6.27 12.79
C PRO A 166 -16.63 -4.83 13.03
N LYS A 167 -17.50 -4.00 13.62
CA LYS A 167 -17.23 -2.57 13.88
C LYS A 167 -16.05 -2.32 14.84
N ASN A 168 -15.77 -3.28 15.71
CA ASN A 168 -14.67 -3.22 16.67
C ASN A 168 -13.31 -3.65 16.06
N THR A 169 -13.27 -3.98 14.77
CA THR A 169 -12.02 -4.29 14.09
C THR A 169 -11.26 -2.99 13.76
N GLU A 170 -10.00 -2.92 14.14
CA GLU A 170 -9.13 -1.77 13.87
C GLU A 170 -8.12 -2.07 12.77
N HIS A 171 -8.12 -1.27 11.72
CA HIS A 171 -7.10 -1.32 10.68
C HIS A 171 -6.33 0.00 10.63
N GLY A 172 -5.02 -0.08 10.44
CA GLY A 172 -4.20 1.08 10.09
C GLY A 172 -4.50 1.51 8.66
N ARG A 173 -4.67 2.82 8.47
CA ARG A 173 -4.80 3.45 7.16
C ARG A 173 -3.74 4.54 7.06
N VAL A 174 -3.25 4.80 5.86
CA VAL A 174 -2.24 5.83 5.61
C VAL A 174 -2.58 6.60 4.34
N TYR A 175 -2.48 7.92 4.40
CA TYR A 175 -2.71 8.77 3.25
C TYR A 175 -1.59 8.65 2.22
N ALA A 176 -1.93 8.55 0.94
CA ALA A 176 -0.96 8.35 -0.14
C ALA A 176 0.12 9.43 -0.20
N GLY A 177 -0.23 10.69 0.08
CA GLY A 177 0.72 11.79 0.18
C GLY A 177 1.71 11.63 1.35
N ASN A 178 1.28 11.07 2.48
CA ASN A 178 2.16 10.79 3.62
C ASN A 178 3.07 9.58 3.35
N VAL A 179 2.59 8.57 2.60
CA VAL A 179 3.45 7.49 2.11
C VAL A 179 4.50 8.04 1.16
N ALA A 180 4.12 8.90 0.22
CA ALA A 180 5.03 9.57 -0.70
C ALA A 180 6.11 10.38 0.03
N TRP A 181 5.69 11.14 1.05
CA TRP A 181 6.61 11.88 1.91
C TRP A 181 7.59 10.97 2.65
N MET A 182 7.13 9.84 3.17
CA MET A 182 7.98 8.86 3.83
C MET A 182 9.03 8.28 2.87
N HIS A 183 8.68 8.03 1.60
CA HIS A 183 9.65 7.61 0.57
C HIS A 183 10.76 8.64 0.37
N LEU A 184 10.39 9.91 0.31
CA LEU A 184 11.36 10.99 0.17
C LEU A 184 12.29 11.10 1.38
N LEU A 185 11.74 11.00 2.59
CA LEU A 185 12.53 11.01 3.83
C LEU A 185 13.44 9.78 3.94
N ALA A 186 12.95 8.60 3.56
CA ALA A 186 13.75 7.37 3.53
C ALA A 186 14.91 7.48 2.52
N ALA A 187 14.65 8.06 1.34
CA ALA A 187 15.70 8.31 0.35
C ALA A 187 16.77 9.28 0.89
N ARG A 188 16.37 10.35 1.57
CA ARG A 188 17.30 11.26 2.25
C ARG A 188 18.07 10.55 3.36
N GLY A 189 17.39 9.74 4.18
CA GLY A 189 18.01 8.93 5.22
C GLY A 189 19.05 7.95 4.69
N LEU A 190 18.80 7.30 3.53
CA LEU A 190 19.81 6.46 2.87
C LEU A 190 21.03 7.24 2.42
N MET A 191 20.87 8.51 2.03
CA MET A 191 22.00 9.38 1.63
C MET A 191 22.80 9.93 2.82
N GLU A 192 22.11 10.25 3.92
CA GLU A 192 22.68 10.96 5.08
C GLU A 192 23.15 9.99 6.16
N GLU A 193 22.38 8.91 6.41
CA GLU A 193 22.58 7.93 7.48
C GLU A 193 22.48 6.48 6.96
N PRO A 194 23.29 6.11 5.93
CA PRO A 194 23.17 4.80 5.28
C PRO A 194 23.37 3.62 6.23
N GLN A 195 24.15 3.78 7.29
CA GLN A 195 24.39 2.73 8.29
C GLN A 195 23.16 2.49 9.18
N THR A 196 22.31 3.49 9.37
CA THR A 196 21.11 3.40 10.20
C THR A 196 19.90 2.95 9.37
N VAL A 197 19.77 3.46 8.15
CA VAL A 197 18.58 3.26 7.31
C VAL A 197 18.75 2.09 6.34
N GLY A 198 19.98 1.81 5.91
CA GLY A 198 20.27 0.74 4.95
C GLY A 198 19.95 -0.65 5.48
N GLY A 199 19.36 -1.50 4.64
CA GLY A 199 18.96 -2.85 4.97
C GLY A 199 17.76 -2.96 5.90
N GLN A 200 17.04 -1.86 6.16
CA GLN A 200 15.93 -1.82 7.10
C GLN A 200 14.57 -1.83 6.40
N ALA A 201 13.56 -2.31 7.14
CA ALA A 201 12.15 -2.16 6.75
C ALA A 201 11.44 -1.24 7.76
N TYR A 202 10.42 -0.50 7.29
CA TYR A 202 9.69 0.48 8.08
C TYR A 202 8.20 0.41 7.80
N PHE A 203 7.36 0.35 8.83
CA PHE A 203 5.93 0.53 8.67
C PHE A 203 5.58 1.99 8.33
N CYS A 204 4.69 2.18 7.35
CA CYS A 204 4.15 3.48 7.00
C CYS A 204 2.73 3.59 7.56
N TYR A 205 2.60 4.46 8.55
CA TYR A 205 1.36 4.84 9.17
C TYR A 205 1.42 6.33 9.52
N ASP A 206 0.28 6.99 9.49
CA ASP A 206 0.11 8.39 9.89
C ASP A 206 -0.96 8.51 11.00
N ASP A 207 -1.46 9.71 11.25
CA ASP A 207 -2.44 9.95 12.31
C ASP A 207 -3.90 9.64 11.88
N SER A 208 -4.10 8.88 10.79
CA SER A 208 -5.41 8.44 10.34
C SER A 208 -6.09 7.56 11.39
N PRO A 209 -7.40 7.75 11.66
CA PRO A 209 -8.08 7.03 12.72
C PRO A 209 -8.14 5.53 12.42
N TYR A 210 -7.92 4.73 13.46
CA TYR A 210 -8.12 3.28 13.39
C TYR A 210 -9.61 2.97 13.34
N LYS A 211 -10.04 2.36 12.25
CA LYS A 211 -11.42 1.94 12.00
C LYS A 211 -11.42 0.64 11.20
N SER A 212 -12.55 -0.05 11.17
CA SER A 212 -12.74 -1.13 10.19
C SER A 212 -12.60 -0.59 8.75
N TYR A 213 -12.30 -1.46 7.79
CA TYR A 213 -12.23 -1.05 6.38
C TYR A 213 -13.54 -0.40 5.90
N GLU A 214 -14.68 -0.92 6.36
CA GLU A 214 -16.00 -0.43 6.01
C GLU A 214 -16.28 0.94 6.64
N ASP A 215 -16.10 1.09 7.95
CA ASP A 215 -16.35 2.35 8.65
C ASP A 215 -15.41 3.47 8.20
N PHE A 216 -14.19 3.11 7.79
CA PHE A 216 -13.27 4.10 7.21
C PHE A 216 -13.78 4.63 5.87
N ASN A 217 -14.28 3.76 4.99
CA ASN A 217 -14.81 4.17 3.70
C ASN A 217 -16.16 4.88 3.83
N LEU A 218 -17.02 4.44 4.77
CA LEU A 218 -18.33 5.04 5.03
C LEU A 218 -18.26 6.51 5.38
N GLN A 219 -17.23 6.96 6.09
CA GLN A 219 -17.10 8.38 6.44
C GLN A 219 -17.01 9.31 5.22
N PHE A 220 -16.49 8.82 4.08
CA PHE A 220 -16.39 9.55 2.82
C PHE A 220 -17.63 9.40 1.96
N LEU A 221 -18.33 8.28 2.05
CA LEU A 221 -19.48 7.95 1.21
C LEU A 221 -20.84 8.30 1.84
N SER A 222 -20.84 8.83 3.06
CA SER A 222 -22.07 9.14 3.81
C SER A 222 -22.97 10.15 3.10
N ALA A 223 -22.40 11.09 2.36
CA ALA A 223 -23.15 12.13 1.62
C ALA A 223 -24.01 11.57 0.48
N PHE A 224 -23.73 10.36 -0.03
CA PHE A 224 -24.49 9.75 -1.11
C PHE A 224 -25.80 9.08 -0.64
N GLY A 225 -26.05 9.02 0.67
CA GLY A 225 -27.32 8.50 1.21
C GLY A 225 -27.54 7.00 0.95
N PHE A 226 -26.47 6.22 0.77
CA PHE A 226 -26.59 4.77 0.57
C PHE A 226 -27.23 4.09 1.79
N SER A 227 -28.17 3.17 1.51
CA SER A 227 -28.75 2.31 2.55
C SER A 227 -27.76 1.20 2.93
N GLN A 228 -27.52 1.04 4.23
CA GLN A 228 -26.60 0.03 4.74
C GLN A 228 -27.30 -1.30 4.93
N VAL A 229 -26.79 -2.37 4.32
CA VAL A 229 -27.28 -3.74 4.46
C VAL A 229 -26.19 -4.56 5.16
N HIS A 230 -26.47 -4.96 6.41
CA HIS A 230 -25.52 -5.77 7.18
C HIS A 230 -25.76 -7.26 6.94
N ILE A 231 -24.70 -7.95 6.47
CA ILE A 231 -24.70 -9.40 6.31
C ILE A 231 -24.03 -10.00 7.56
N PRO A 232 -24.69 -10.98 8.24
CA PRO A 232 -24.04 -11.67 9.34
C PRO A 232 -22.72 -12.32 8.94
N LEU A 233 -21.69 -12.23 9.80
CA LEU A 233 -20.36 -12.75 9.52
C LEU A 233 -20.37 -14.24 9.17
N VAL A 234 -21.26 -15.02 9.80
CA VAL A 234 -21.45 -16.44 9.50
C VAL A 234 -21.88 -16.66 8.04
N ALA A 235 -22.79 -15.83 7.52
CA ALA A 235 -23.21 -15.92 6.12
C ALA A 235 -22.07 -15.53 5.17
N LEU A 236 -21.29 -14.50 5.49
CA LEU A 236 -20.09 -14.12 4.73
C LEU A 236 -19.04 -15.24 4.74
N TRP A 237 -18.88 -15.92 5.87
CA TRP A 237 -17.95 -17.05 5.97
C TRP A 237 -18.38 -18.22 5.07
N PHE A 238 -19.66 -18.59 5.04
CA PHE A 238 -20.17 -19.62 4.13
C PHE A 238 -20.00 -19.22 2.66
N LEU A 239 -20.28 -17.98 2.30
CA LEU A 239 -20.06 -17.46 0.95
C LEU A 239 -18.56 -17.48 0.57
N ALA A 240 -17.67 -17.14 1.51
CA ALA A 240 -16.23 -17.20 1.30
C ALA A 240 -15.74 -18.63 1.06
N VAL A 241 -16.25 -19.60 1.85
CA VAL A 241 -15.95 -21.03 1.63
C VAL A 241 -16.47 -21.50 0.27
N LEU A 242 -17.71 -21.16 -0.07
CA LEU A 242 -18.29 -21.50 -1.37
C LEU A 242 -17.45 -20.94 -2.53
N ASN A 243 -17.02 -19.68 -2.42
CA ASN A 243 -16.14 -19.05 -3.40
C ASN A 243 -14.79 -19.78 -3.53
N ASP A 244 -14.19 -20.21 -2.43
CA ASP A 244 -12.94 -20.98 -2.45
C ASP A 244 -13.13 -22.34 -3.15
N VAL A 245 -14.24 -23.03 -2.87
CA VAL A 245 -14.58 -24.32 -3.52
C VAL A 245 -14.82 -24.12 -5.01
N LEU A 246 -15.64 -23.14 -5.39
CA LEU A 246 -15.91 -22.82 -6.80
C LEU A 246 -14.62 -22.47 -7.56
N ARG A 247 -13.75 -21.66 -6.94
CA ARG A 247 -12.43 -21.34 -7.51
C ARG A 247 -11.59 -22.59 -7.73
N TRP A 248 -11.58 -23.52 -6.78
CA TRP A 248 -10.84 -24.76 -6.90
C TRP A 248 -11.40 -25.65 -8.03
N VAL A 249 -12.71 -25.81 -8.10
CA VAL A 249 -13.40 -26.62 -9.15
C VAL A 249 -13.23 -26.00 -10.54
N LEU A 250 -13.37 -24.67 -10.67
CA LEU A 250 -13.32 -23.97 -11.95
C LEU A 250 -11.89 -23.72 -12.46
N ARG A 251 -10.88 -23.87 -11.61
CA ARG A 251 -9.47 -23.60 -11.93
C ARG A 251 -8.98 -24.16 -13.27
N PRO A 252 -9.40 -25.39 -13.72
CA PRO A 252 -8.93 -25.93 -15.01
C PRO A 252 -9.48 -25.20 -16.24
N VAL A 253 -10.65 -24.54 -16.12
CA VAL A 253 -11.38 -23.93 -17.26
C VAL A 253 -11.51 -22.41 -17.15
N TRP A 254 -11.44 -21.87 -15.95
CA TRP A 254 -11.62 -20.43 -15.70
C TRP A 254 -10.81 -19.96 -14.49
N GLN A 255 -9.99 -18.92 -14.71
CA GLN A 255 -9.26 -18.25 -13.63
C GLN A 255 -10.16 -17.23 -12.92
N TRP A 256 -11.07 -17.70 -12.08
CA TRP A 256 -11.94 -16.87 -11.28
C TRP A 256 -11.30 -16.57 -9.92
N ALA A 257 -11.15 -15.26 -9.59
CA ALA A 257 -10.55 -14.79 -8.35
C ALA A 257 -11.51 -13.84 -7.62
N PRO A 258 -12.51 -14.38 -6.87
CA PRO A 258 -13.47 -13.55 -6.13
C PRO A 258 -12.77 -12.76 -5.01
N LEU A 259 -13.17 -11.51 -4.82
CA LEU A 259 -12.67 -10.68 -3.72
C LEU A 259 -13.01 -11.28 -2.35
N LEU A 260 -14.22 -11.82 -2.17
CA LEU A 260 -14.60 -12.51 -0.95
C LEU A 260 -14.11 -13.95 -1.00
N ASN A 261 -13.13 -14.27 -0.15
CA ASN A 261 -12.62 -15.60 0.12
C ASN A 261 -12.25 -15.69 1.61
N ARG A 262 -11.93 -16.87 2.13
CA ARG A 262 -11.63 -17.03 3.56
C ARG A 262 -10.44 -16.18 4.03
N TYR A 263 -9.44 -16.00 3.18
CA TYR A 263 -8.29 -15.18 3.52
C TYR A 263 -8.67 -13.70 3.61
N THR A 264 -9.30 -13.13 2.57
CA THR A 264 -9.69 -11.72 2.57
C THR A 264 -10.70 -11.40 3.67
N LEU A 265 -11.60 -12.33 3.99
CA LEU A 265 -12.51 -12.18 5.12
C LEU A 265 -11.77 -12.19 6.46
N ALA A 266 -10.81 -13.11 6.66
CA ALA A 266 -9.98 -13.13 7.87
C ALA A 266 -9.17 -11.83 8.02
N VAL A 267 -8.54 -11.35 6.94
CA VAL A 267 -7.83 -10.06 6.91
C VAL A 267 -8.76 -8.91 7.30
N ALA A 268 -9.95 -8.85 6.71
CA ALA A 268 -10.92 -7.78 7.00
C ALA A 268 -11.47 -7.82 8.44
N CYS A 269 -11.52 -9.00 9.06
CA CYS A 269 -12.03 -9.18 10.42
C CYS A 269 -10.93 -9.18 11.50
N THR A 270 -9.64 -9.08 11.12
CA THR A 270 -8.53 -9.10 12.07
C THR A 270 -8.00 -7.70 12.30
N SER A 271 -7.98 -7.25 13.55
CA SER A 271 -7.36 -5.96 13.88
C SER A 271 -5.86 -6.00 13.58
N PHE A 272 -5.42 -5.07 12.71
CA PHE A 272 -4.02 -4.96 12.32
C PHE A 272 -3.62 -3.49 12.25
N THR A 273 -2.88 -3.05 13.27
CA THR A 273 -2.41 -1.68 13.43
C THR A 273 -0.93 -1.66 13.75
N VAL A 274 -0.23 -0.65 13.26
CA VAL A 274 1.23 -0.57 13.34
C VAL A 274 1.69 0.77 13.91
N SER A 275 2.95 0.82 14.37
CA SER A 275 3.64 2.05 14.77
C SER A 275 4.66 2.46 13.70
N SER A 276 4.84 3.75 13.48
CA SER A 276 5.91 4.34 12.66
C SER A 276 7.10 4.84 13.51
N ASP A 277 7.22 4.42 14.76
CA ASP A 277 8.24 4.93 15.69
C ASP A 277 9.67 4.68 15.22
N LYS A 278 9.92 3.56 14.53
CA LYS A 278 11.23 3.28 13.93
C LYS A 278 11.60 4.33 12.87
N ALA A 279 10.68 4.66 11.99
CA ALA A 279 10.88 5.69 10.98
C ALA A 279 11.08 7.09 11.61
N ARG A 280 10.34 7.39 12.68
CA ARG A 280 10.54 8.64 13.45
C ARG A 280 11.95 8.73 14.03
N ARG A 281 12.48 7.64 14.59
CA ARG A 281 13.83 7.61 15.18
C ARG A 281 14.94 7.66 14.12
N HIS A 282 14.81 6.93 13.01
CA HIS A 282 15.88 6.74 12.05
C HIS A 282 16.01 7.89 11.04
N PHE A 283 14.90 8.43 10.55
CA PHE A 283 14.90 9.52 9.56
C PHE A 283 13.85 10.60 9.84
N ARG A 284 13.47 10.76 11.12
CA ARG A 284 12.63 11.85 11.64
C ARG A 284 11.28 11.97 10.94
N TYR A 285 10.68 10.84 10.56
CA TYR A 285 9.36 10.84 9.92
C TYR A 285 8.31 11.52 10.82
N THR A 286 7.64 12.49 10.26
CA THR A 286 6.38 13.06 10.73
C THR A 286 5.45 13.18 9.52
N PRO A 287 4.14 12.92 9.64
CA PRO A 287 3.22 13.12 8.53
C PRO A 287 3.35 14.52 7.94
N LEU A 288 3.36 14.62 6.61
CA LEU A 288 3.39 15.90 5.90
C LEU A 288 2.02 16.58 5.92
N PHE A 289 0.97 15.77 5.86
CA PHE A 289 -0.41 16.21 5.89
C PHE A 289 -1.07 15.70 7.16
N SER A 290 -1.77 16.57 7.89
CA SER A 290 -2.58 16.20 9.05
C SER A 290 -3.76 15.31 8.65
N TRP A 291 -4.39 14.65 9.62
CA TRP A 291 -5.61 13.87 9.35
C TRP A 291 -6.72 14.73 8.72
N GLU A 292 -6.91 15.95 9.18
CA GLU A 292 -7.91 16.90 8.69
C GLU A 292 -7.67 17.22 7.21
N GLU A 293 -6.41 17.49 6.84
CA GLU A 293 -6.02 17.75 5.45
C GLU A 293 -6.20 16.51 4.56
N CYS A 294 -5.76 15.34 5.03
CA CYS A 294 -5.93 14.07 4.31
C CYS A 294 -7.40 13.76 4.05
N ARG A 295 -8.23 13.97 5.08
CA ARG A 295 -9.68 13.78 4.99
C ARG A 295 -10.32 14.77 4.00
N ALA A 296 -9.97 16.05 4.09
CA ALA A 296 -10.52 17.09 3.22
C ALA A 296 -10.17 16.83 1.74
N ARG A 297 -8.91 16.47 1.44
CA ARG A 297 -8.45 16.16 0.08
C ARG A 297 -9.17 14.92 -0.48
N THR A 298 -9.25 13.86 0.31
CA THR A 298 -9.93 12.62 -0.08
C THR A 298 -11.41 12.86 -0.31
N GLN A 299 -12.08 13.67 0.57
CA GLN A 299 -13.49 14.01 0.44
C GLN A 299 -13.74 14.83 -0.82
N ALA A 300 -12.93 15.85 -1.09
CA ALA A 300 -13.06 16.69 -2.29
C ALA A 300 -12.98 15.83 -3.58
N TRP A 301 -12.14 14.80 -3.59
CA TRP A 301 -12.12 13.87 -4.71
C TRP A 301 -13.36 12.97 -4.76
N VAL A 302 -13.82 12.44 -3.63
CA VAL A 302 -15.04 11.62 -3.55
C VAL A 302 -16.27 12.41 -3.97
N ASP A 303 -16.33 13.70 -3.65
CA ASP A 303 -17.44 14.60 -4.03
C ASP A 303 -17.54 14.81 -5.57
N THR A 304 -16.50 14.44 -6.32
CA THR A 304 -16.56 14.43 -7.80
C THR A 304 -17.34 13.22 -8.37
N PHE A 305 -17.72 12.24 -7.54
CA PHE A 305 -18.45 11.08 -8.00
C PHE A 305 -19.90 11.46 -8.34
N PRO A 306 -20.49 10.86 -9.40
CA PRO A 306 -21.85 11.16 -9.79
C PRO A 306 -22.85 10.89 -8.65
N GLY A 307 -23.84 11.76 -8.43
CA GLY A 307 -24.93 11.49 -7.46
C GLY A 307 -25.78 10.26 -7.85
N LEU A 308 -26.49 9.69 -6.86
CA LEU A 308 -27.48 8.65 -7.10
C LEU A 308 -28.59 9.24 -8.01
N GLY A 309 -28.67 8.85 -9.26
CA GLY A 309 -29.64 9.35 -10.22
C GLY A 309 -29.06 10.08 -11.44
N ALA A 310 -27.77 10.36 -11.46
CA ALA A 310 -27.12 10.79 -12.69
C ALA A 310 -27.10 9.61 -13.67
N LYS A 311 -27.98 9.64 -14.69
CA LYS A 311 -27.90 8.71 -15.83
C LYS A 311 -26.52 8.82 -16.43
N LYS A 312 -25.84 7.68 -16.65
CA LYS A 312 -24.73 7.63 -17.59
C LYS A 312 -25.29 8.03 -18.95
N ASP A 313 -25.07 9.25 -19.38
CA ASP A 313 -25.13 9.57 -20.79
C ASP A 313 -23.96 8.79 -21.42
N SER A 314 -24.36 7.76 -22.13
CA SER A 314 -23.53 6.80 -22.87
C SER A 314 -22.88 7.43 -24.08
#